data_ef6135f6207fbff73b2b637f2d6ee5b0
#
_entry.id   ef6135f6207fbff73b2b637f2d6ee5b0
#
_cell.length_a   1.000
_cell.length_b   1.000
_cell.length_c   1.000
_cell.angle_alpha   90.00
_cell.angle_beta   90.00
_cell.angle_gamma   90.00
#
_symmetry.space_group_name_H-M   'P 1'
#
loop_
_entity.id
_entity.type
_entity.pdbx_description
1 polymer ?
#
loop_
_entity_poly.entity_id
_entity_poly.type
_entity_poly.pdbx_seq_one_letter_code
_entity_poly.pdbx_strand_id
1 'polypeptide(L)'
;MRVAIVTVQVPFVRGGAEMLANSLLGAIGNHGHQADLVAIPYKHYPPERILDHMMVCRLLDLTESFGSTIDRVIGLKFPAYFVPHPNKVLWLLHQHRSAYDLWDHPQAGDLRQAPNGLMIRDAIHQADRQLIPEAKAIFTLSANVSKRLMDSCAIASKPLYNPPPGAEALYCAEGLDYLLYPSRISPLKRQTLVLKALAHTRQPVRVIFSGAPDHPQFQQECDNLVRQFGLQKRVNFRGAVSETEKVRLYAEATGVIFTPLDEDYGYVTLEAMLSRKAVITCSDSGGPLEFVRHSETGTVAEPVADALAAALDEIWANRERTQKMGLAGYERYNSLDISWNNVVEQLLA
;
A
#
# COMPACT_ATOMS: atom_id res chain seq x y z
N MET A 1 -26.89 5.71 10.75
CA MET A 1 -26.09 6.94 10.59
C MET A 1 -25.94 7.23 9.10
N ARG A 2 -25.77 8.52 8.75
CA ARG A 2 -25.36 8.98 7.44
C ARG A 2 -23.87 9.35 7.50
N VAL A 3 -23.05 8.70 6.70
CA VAL A 3 -21.59 8.78 6.75
C VAL A 3 -21.04 9.27 5.40
N ALA A 4 -20.26 10.34 5.41
CA ALA A 4 -19.52 10.76 4.22
C ALA A 4 -18.08 10.28 4.31
N ILE A 5 -17.65 9.46 3.36
CA ILE A 5 -16.26 9.05 3.19
C ILE A 5 -15.59 10.05 2.26
N VAL A 6 -14.59 10.77 2.75
CA VAL A 6 -13.95 11.84 1.98
C VAL A 6 -12.55 11.42 1.56
N THR A 7 -12.30 11.48 0.27
CA THR A 7 -11.01 11.16 -0.34
C THR A 7 -10.69 12.12 -1.48
N VAL A 8 -9.48 12.08 -1.97
CA VAL A 8 -9.12 12.73 -3.23
C VAL A 8 -8.87 11.70 -4.31
N GLN A 9 -9.14 12.07 -5.55
CA GLN A 9 -8.90 11.22 -6.71
C GLN A 9 -8.21 12.00 -7.83
N VAL A 10 -7.11 11.47 -8.33
CA VAL A 10 -6.56 11.90 -9.62
C VAL A 10 -7.43 11.30 -10.72
N PRO A 11 -8.05 12.11 -11.61
CA PRO A 11 -8.91 11.60 -12.65
C PRO A 11 -8.24 10.52 -13.51
N PHE A 12 -9.01 9.47 -13.84
CA PHE A 12 -8.59 8.29 -14.63
C PHE A 12 -7.53 7.38 -13.96
N VAL A 13 -7.00 7.73 -12.77
CA VAL A 13 -6.07 6.90 -12.01
C VAL A 13 -6.87 6.12 -10.96
N ARG A 14 -6.67 4.81 -10.91
CA ARG A 14 -7.24 3.92 -9.90
C ARG A 14 -6.17 3.03 -9.30
N GLY A 15 -6.17 2.90 -7.99
CA GLY A 15 -5.20 2.10 -7.25
C GLY A 15 -5.77 1.62 -5.91
N GLY A 16 -4.91 1.20 -5.00
CA GLY A 16 -5.31 0.67 -3.70
C GLY A 16 -6.16 1.62 -2.85
N ALA A 17 -5.92 2.92 -2.93
CA ALA A 17 -6.67 3.92 -2.18
C ALA A 17 -8.15 4.01 -2.62
N GLU A 18 -8.39 4.00 -3.95
CA GLU A 18 -9.73 4.03 -4.51
C GLU A 18 -10.48 2.71 -4.26
N MET A 19 -9.76 1.57 -4.32
CA MET A 19 -10.32 0.26 -3.97
C MET A 19 -10.71 0.21 -2.49
N LEU A 20 -9.85 0.70 -1.59
CA LEU A 20 -10.14 0.78 -0.16
C LEU A 20 -11.38 1.65 0.12
N ALA A 21 -11.47 2.83 -0.47
CA ALA A 21 -12.60 3.73 -0.28
C ALA A 21 -13.94 3.11 -0.73
N ASN A 22 -13.94 2.40 -1.86
CA ASN A 22 -15.12 1.68 -2.34
C ASN A 22 -15.47 0.47 -1.45
N SER A 23 -14.47 -0.27 -0.98
CA SER A 23 -14.70 -1.39 -0.05
C SER A 23 -15.25 -0.91 1.29
N LEU A 24 -14.75 0.22 1.81
CA LEU A 24 -15.29 0.85 3.02
C LEU A 24 -16.75 1.29 2.83
N LEU A 25 -17.06 1.90 1.68
CA LEU A 25 -18.44 2.29 1.33
C LEU A 25 -19.38 1.07 1.40
N GLY A 26 -19.00 -0.02 0.75
CA GLY A 26 -19.78 -1.27 0.79
C GLY A 26 -19.88 -1.85 2.21
N ALA A 27 -18.80 -1.85 2.97
CA ALA A 27 -18.78 -2.37 4.35
C ALA A 27 -19.72 -1.59 5.27
N ILE A 28 -19.70 -0.26 5.24
CA ILE A 28 -20.61 0.59 6.01
C ILE A 28 -22.08 0.33 5.62
N GLY A 29 -22.37 0.18 4.31
CA GLY A 29 -23.70 -0.16 3.81
C GLY A 29 -24.17 -1.53 4.34
N ASN A 30 -23.30 -2.54 4.34
CA ASN A 30 -23.62 -3.89 4.86
C ASN A 30 -23.89 -3.89 6.37
N HIS A 31 -23.40 -2.91 7.11
CA HIS A 31 -23.71 -2.71 8.53
C HIS A 31 -24.99 -1.89 8.78
N GLY A 32 -25.79 -1.63 7.75
CA GLY A 32 -27.08 -0.96 7.87
C GLY A 32 -26.99 0.58 7.98
N HIS A 33 -25.86 1.17 7.62
CA HIS A 33 -25.69 2.62 7.60
C HIS A 33 -25.81 3.17 6.17
N GLN A 34 -26.22 4.42 6.03
CA GLN A 34 -26.16 5.14 4.77
C GLN A 34 -24.75 5.72 4.63
N ALA A 35 -24.08 5.43 3.54
CA ALA A 35 -22.77 6.00 3.26
C ALA A 35 -22.69 6.53 1.84
N ASP A 36 -21.88 7.57 1.65
CA ASP A 36 -21.56 8.09 0.33
C ASP A 36 -20.08 8.45 0.23
N LEU A 37 -19.54 8.35 -0.99
CA LEU A 37 -18.15 8.63 -1.29
C LEU A 37 -17.99 10.01 -1.93
N VAL A 38 -17.40 10.94 -1.19
CA VAL A 38 -17.05 12.28 -1.66
C VAL A 38 -15.62 12.27 -2.19
N ALA A 39 -15.47 12.04 -3.49
CA ALA A 39 -14.17 12.03 -4.16
C ALA A 39 -13.85 13.41 -4.75
N ILE A 40 -12.93 14.15 -4.13
CA ILE A 40 -12.50 15.48 -4.56
C ILE A 40 -11.44 15.33 -5.66
N PRO A 41 -11.61 15.92 -6.86
CA PRO A 41 -10.58 15.91 -7.89
C PRO A 41 -9.27 16.49 -7.37
N TYR A 42 -8.15 15.82 -7.61
CA TYR A 42 -6.84 16.22 -7.09
C TYR A 42 -5.78 16.32 -8.19
N LYS A 43 -4.97 17.38 -8.11
CA LYS A 43 -3.82 17.59 -8.97
C LYS A 43 -2.66 18.15 -8.13
N HIS A 44 -1.51 17.48 -8.19
CA HIS A 44 -0.32 17.85 -7.40
C HIS A 44 0.75 18.57 -8.24
N TYR A 45 0.45 18.89 -9.49
CA TYR A 45 1.36 19.58 -10.39
C TYR A 45 0.63 20.69 -11.18
N PRO A 46 1.26 21.87 -11.41
CA PRO A 46 2.48 22.26 -10.71
C PRO A 46 2.27 22.25 -9.18
N PRO A 47 3.34 22.14 -8.36
CA PRO A 47 3.23 21.87 -6.91
C PRO A 47 2.39 22.89 -6.11
N GLU A 48 2.29 24.12 -6.56
CA GLU A 48 1.44 25.17 -5.95
C GLU A 48 -0.03 24.74 -5.88
N ARG A 49 -0.49 23.89 -6.81
CA ARG A 49 -1.85 23.34 -6.80
C ARG A 49 -2.18 22.52 -5.56
N ILE A 50 -1.16 22.01 -4.88
CA ILE A 50 -1.34 21.33 -3.58
C ILE A 50 -2.01 22.28 -2.57
N LEU A 51 -1.56 23.54 -2.50
CA LEU A 51 -2.12 24.54 -1.57
C LEU A 51 -3.57 24.89 -1.95
N ASP A 52 -3.89 25.01 -3.23
CA ASP A 52 -5.24 25.24 -3.71
C ASP A 52 -6.18 24.11 -3.24
N HIS A 53 -5.76 22.85 -3.40
CA HIS A 53 -6.55 21.70 -2.98
C HIS A 53 -6.69 21.58 -1.46
N MET A 54 -5.67 21.96 -0.69
CA MET A 54 -5.78 22.08 0.78
C MET A 54 -6.87 23.08 1.15
N MET A 55 -6.89 24.26 0.50
CA MET A 55 -7.91 25.28 0.72
C MET A 55 -9.31 24.80 0.32
N VAL A 56 -9.44 24.17 -0.87
CA VAL A 56 -10.72 23.59 -1.31
C VAL A 56 -11.28 22.64 -0.28
N CYS A 57 -10.47 21.73 0.24
CA CYS A 57 -10.93 20.79 1.28
C CYS A 57 -11.39 21.51 2.57
N ARG A 58 -10.75 22.61 2.95
CA ARG A 58 -11.15 23.40 4.14
C ARG A 58 -12.44 24.18 3.97
N LEU A 59 -12.81 24.49 2.73
CA LEU A 59 -14.04 25.27 2.42
C LEU A 59 -15.27 24.39 2.23
N LEU A 60 -15.12 23.06 2.15
CA LEU A 60 -16.25 22.16 2.02
C LEU A 60 -17.04 22.08 3.32
N ASP A 61 -18.35 22.26 3.23
CA ASP A 61 -19.28 21.95 4.30
C ASP A 61 -19.99 20.63 4.01
N LEU A 62 -19.78 19.65 4.84
CA LEU A 62 -20.41 18.34 4.80
C LEU A 62 -21.20 18.05 6.08
N THR A 63 -21.79 19.08 6.71
CA THR A 63 -22.61 18.93 7.91
C THR A 63 -24.04 18.48 7.57
N GLU A 64 -24.51 18.82 6.36
CA GLU A 64 -25.83 18.42 5.90
C GLU A 64 -25.89 18.22 4.37
N SER A 65 -26.90 17.51 3.88
CA SER A 65 -27.25 17.40 2.47
C SER A 65 -28.76 17.31 2.31
N PHE A 66 -29.34 18.24 1.53
CA PHE A 66 -30.79 18.33 1.30
C PHE A 66 -31.65 18.31 2.58
N GLY A 67 -31.25 19.10 3.58
CA GLY A 67 -31.96 19.19 4.86
C GLY A 67 -31.78 17.97 5.78
N SER A 68 -30.87 17.07 5.45
CA SER A 68 -30.56 15.89 6.25
C SER A 68 -29.13 15.97 6.77
N THR A 69 -28.97 15.84 8.08
CA THR A 69 -27.67 15.86 8.73
C THR A 69 -26.76 14.72 8.26
N ILE A 70 -25.51 15.00 8.02
CA ILE A 70 -24.44 13.99 7.88
C ILE A 70 -23.88 13.76 9.29
N ASP A 71 -24.02 12.55 9.80
CA ASP A 71 -23.69 12.21 11.18
C ASP A 71 -22.19 12.12 11.41
N ARG A 72 -21.42 11.70 10.40
CA ARG A 72 -19.98 11.48 10.48
C ARG A 72 -19.28 11.71 9.15
N VAL A 73 -18.07 12.28 9.23
CA VAL A 73 -17.11 12.34 8.11
C VAL A 73 -15.92 11.44 8.43
N ILE A 74 -15.55 10.58 7.48
CA ILE A 74 -14.33 9.76 7.53
C ILE A 74 -13.35 10.28 6.47
N GLY A 75 -12.25 10.90 6.92
CA GLY A 75 -11.19 11.41 6.04
C GLY A 75 -10.12 10.35 5.79
N LEU A 76 -9.77 10.09 4.51
CA LEU A 76 -8.85 9.01 4.14
C LEU A 76 -7.47 9.51 3.69
N LYS A 77 -7.40 10.39 2.72
CA LYS A 77 -6.20 10.72 1.97
C LYS A 77 -5.93 12.22 1.94
N PHE A 78 -4.64 12.61 1.96
CA PHE A 78 -4.25 14.02 1.81
C PHE A 78 -4.73 14.60 0.47
N PRO A 79 -5.28 15.82 0.46
CA PRO A 79 -5.65 16.69 1.59
C PRO A 79 -7.12 16.53 2.04
N ALA A 80 -7.87 15.55 1.57
CA ALA A 80 -9.28 15.35 1.88
C ALA A 80 -9.57 15.24 3.40
N TYR A 81 -8.63 14.75 4.19
CA TYR A 81 -8.77 14.69 5.64
C TYR A 81 -8.75 16.07 6.33
N PHE A 82 -8.52 17.16 5.59
CA PHE A 82 -8.67 18.53 6.09
C PHE A 82 -10.12 19.03 6.10
N VAL A 83 -11.06 18.34 5.45
CA VAL A 83 -12.48 18.73 5.47
C VAL A 83 -12.95 18.86 6.91
N PRO A 84 -13.56 20.02 7.29
CA PRO A 84 -14.05 20.22 8.64
C PRO A 84 -15.36 19.48 8.85
N HIS A 85 -15.54 18.89 10.03
CA HIS A 85 -16.81 18.34 10.47
C HIS A 85 -16.81 18.15 11.99
N PRO A 86 -17.93 18.45 12.71
CA PRO A 86 -17.99 18.33 14.16
C PRO A 86 -17.80 16.89 14.67
N ASN A 87 -18.05 15.90 13.83
CA ASN A 87 -17.89 14.49 14.13
C ASN A 87 -16.96 13.81 13.10
N LYS A 88 -15.75 14.37 12.93
CA LYS A 88 -14.73 13.88 12.02
C LYS A 88 -13.93 12.74 12.67
N VAL A 89 -13.74 11.68 11.92
CA VAL A 89 -12.79 10.57 12.21
C VAL A 89 -11.83 10.45 11.04
N LEU A 90 -10.58 10.19 11.31
CA LEU A 90 -9.59 9.97 10.27
C LEU A 90 -9.19 8.49 10.21
N TRP A 91 -9.10 7.98 9.00
CA TRP A 91 -8.41 6.74 8.70
C TRP A 91 -7.36 7.01 7.64
N LEU A 92 -6.20 7.47 8.11
CA LEU A 92 -5.13 7.98 7.25
C LEU A 92 -4.45 6.85 6.49
N LEU A 93 -4.48 6.91 5.17
CA LEU A 93 -3.70 6.02 4.32
C LEU A 93 -2.22 6.38 4.40
N HIS A 94 -1.92 7.66 4.28
CA HIS A 94 -0.60 8.28 4.44
C HIS A 94 -0.73 9.80 4.41
N GLN A 95 0.27 10.51 4.90
CA GLN A 95 0.47 11.94 4.69
C GLN A 95 0.94 12.20 3.23
N HIS A 96 1.19 13.45 2.85
CA HIS A 96 1.78 13.76 1.53
C HIS A 96 3.26 13.37 1.50
N ARG A 97 3.57 12.14 1.12
CA ARG A 97 4.86 11.48 1.31
C ARG A 97 6.06 12.27 0.78
N SER A 98 5.93 12.98 -0.37
CA SER A 98 7.03 13.81 -0.88
C SER A 98 7.33 15.06 -0.02
N ALA A 99 6.45 15.41 0.92
CA ALA A 99 6.73 16.42 1.95
C ALA A 99 7.40 15.83 3.22
N TYR A 100 7.41 14.51 3.37
CA TYR A 100 7.89 13.80 4.58
C TYR A 100 8.97 12.77 4.25
N ASP A 101 8.63 11.49 4.30
CA ASP A 101 9.55 10.36 4.19
C ASP A 101 10.21 10.23 2.81
N LEU A 102 9.58 10.70 1.76
CA LEU A 102 10.15 10.70 0.41
C LEU A 102 10.80 12.03 0.00
N TRP A 103 10.91 13.01 0.90
CA TRP A 103 11.49 14.30 0.57
C TRP A 103 12.87 14.21 -0.08
N ASP A 104 13.76 13.39 0.46
CA ASP A 104 15.12 13.20 -0.04
C ASP A 104 15.26 12.08 -1.08
N HIS A 105 14.14 11.42 -1.45
CA HIS A 105 14.20 10.33 -2.42
C HIS A 105 14.45 10.84 -3.83
N PRO A 106 15.48 10.33 -4.56
CA PRO A 106 15.92 10.91 -5.82
C PRO A 106 14.89 10.88 -6.94
N GLN A 107 13.95 9.91 -6.93
CA GLN A 107 12.94 9.74 -7.99
C GLN A 107 11.50 9.98 -7.51
N ALA A 108 11.25 10.02 -6.19
CA ALA A 108 9.92 10.23 -5.63
C ALA A 108 9.80 11.50 -4.78
N GLY A 109 10.90 12.20 -4.53
CA GLY A 109 10.97 13.49 -3.85
C GLY A 109 10.77 14.66 -4.81
N ASP A 110 9.73 14.63 -5.63
CA ASP A 110 9.42 15.62 -6.65
C ASP A 110 9.24 17.03 -6.08
N LEU A 111 8.62 17.15 -4.90
CA LEU A 111 8.39 18.41 -4.22
C LEU A 111 9.70 19.13 -3.86
N ARG A 112 10.75 18.41 -3.48
CA ARG A 112 12.07 18.98 -3.17
C ARG A 112 12.71 19.67 -4.39
N GLN A 113 12.43 19.18 -5.57
CA GLN A 113 12.99 19.70 -6.82
C GLN A 113 12.23 20.92 -7.34
N ALA A 114 11.07 21.22 -6.77
CA ALA A 114 10.25 22.35 -7.18
C ALA A 114 10.83 23.69 -6.64
N PRO A 115 10.75 24.79 -7.39
CA PRO A 115 11.27 26.10 -6.95
C PRO A 115 10.71 26.55 -5.59
N ASN A 116 9.43 26.32 -5.34
CA ASN A 116 8.74 26.68 -4.10
C ASN A 116 8.54 25.46 -3.14
N GLY A 117 9.29 24.38 -3.35
CA GLY A 117 9.08 23.12 -2.66
C GLY A 117 9.17 23.21 -1.14
N LEU A 118 10.14 23.94 -0.60
CA LEU A 118 10.27 24.17 0.84
C LEU A 118 9.06 24.91 1.42
N MET A 119 8.59 25.98 0.79
CA MET A 119 7.41 26.74 1.23
C MET A 119 6.16 25.85 1.25
N ILE A 120 5.97 25.05 0.21
CA ILE A 120 4.81 24.14 0.11
C ILE A 120 4.91 23.03 1.19
N ARG A 121 6.10 22.48 1.41
CA ARG A 121 6.37 21.52 2.49
C ARG A 121 6.01 22.09 3.86
N ASP A 122 6.47 23.31 4.15
CA ASP A 122 6.20 23.95 5.44
C ASP A 122 4.70 24.19 5.63
N ALA A 123 3.99 24.61 4.58
CA ALA A 123 2.54 24.77 4.62
C ALA A 123 1.81 23.44 4.88
N ILE A 124 2.25 22.34 4.25
CA ILE A 124 1.71 21.00 4.50
C ILE A 124 1.95 20.59 5.97
N HIS A 125 3.19 20.75 6.47
CA HIS A 125 3.55 20.40 7.84
C HIS A 125 2.74 21.20 8.86
N GLN A 126 2.55 22.49 8.62
CA GLN A 126 1.75 23.34 9.49
C GLN A 126 0.28 22.91 9.48
N ALA A 127 -0.28 22.65 8.30
CA ALA A 127 -1.66 22.22 8.16
C ALA A 127 -1.90 20.85 8.83
N ASP A 128 -1.02 19.86 8.62
CA ASP A 128 -1.15 18.54 9.24
C ASP A 128 -1.15 18.66 10.77
N ARG A 129 -0.21 19.41 11.36
CA ARG A 129 -0.13 19.59 12.81
C ARG A 129 -1.35 20.30 13.41
N GLN A 130 -2.00 21.20 12.68
CA GLN A 130 -3.16 21.96 13.13
C GLN A 130 -4.48 21.24 12.89
N LEU A 131 -4.64 20.57 11.73
CA LEU A 131 -5.94 20.12 11.25
C LEU A 131 -6.21 18.63 11.48
N ILE A 132 -5.16 17.78 11.57
CA ILE A 132 -5.31 16.37 11.92
C ILE A 132 -5.91 16.23 13.35
N PRO A 133 -5.45 16.99 14.38
CA PRO A 133 -6.01 16.89 15.72
C PRO A 133 -7.47 17.37 15.88
N GLU A 134 -8.08 18.00 14.86
CA GLU A 134 -9.52 18.31 14.88
C GLU A 134 -10.40 17.05 14.91
N ALA A 135 -9.84 15.89 14.54
CA ALA A 135 -10.58 14.64 14.49
C ALA A 135 -10.82 14.07 15.90
N LYS A 136 -12.00 13.50 16.13
CA LYS A 136 -12.34 12.82 17.39
C LYS A 136 -11.55 11.54 17.60
N ALA A 137 -11.22 10.85 16.52
CA ALA A 137 -10.37 9.67 16.53
C ALA A 137 -9.48 9.65 15.27
N ILE A 138 -8.26 9.14 15.43
CA ILE A 138 -7.29 9.05 14.35
C ILE A 138 -6.81 7.62 14.25
N PHE A 139 -7.17 6.99 13.14
CA PHE A 139 -6.68 5.69 12.74
C PHE A 139 -5.72 5.83 11.56
N THR A 140 -4.85 4.87 11.39
CA THR A 140 -3.93 4.78 10.25
C THR A 140 -4.04 3.40 9.63
N LEU A 141 -3.67 3.31 8.37
CA LEU A 141 -3.74 2.05 7.62
C LEU A 141 -2.80 0.98 8.18
N SER A 142 -1.75 1.39 8.91
CA SER A 142 -0.72 0.49 9.45
C SER A 142 0.02 1.12 10.64
N ALA A 143 0.75 0.32 11.40
CA ALA A 143 1.66 0.80 12.45
C ALA A 143 2.81 1.62 11.86
N ASN A 144 3.26 1.31 10.63
CA ASN A 144 4.25 2.09 9.92
C ASN A 144 3.77 3.53 9.66
N VAL A 145 2.52 3.69 9.20
CA VAL A 145 1.92 5.02 9.00
C VAL A 145 1.71 5.73 10.35
N SER A 146 1.30 5.01 11.41
CA SER A 146 1.21 5.56 12.78
C SER A 146 2.55 6.09 13.25
N LYS A 147 3.62 5.34 13.04
CA LYS A 147 4.98 5.74 13.42
C LYS A 147 5.41 7.01 12.68
N ARG A 148 5.21 7.07 11.35
CA ARG A 148 5.54 8.28 10.56
C ARG A 148 4.76 9.51 11.05
N LEU A 149 3.47 9.36 11.36
CA LEU A 149 2.64 10.46 11.87
C LEU A 149 3.14 10.94 13.26
N MET A 150 3.51 10.00 14.12
CA MET A 150 4.11 10.32 15.42
C MET A 150 5.45 11.04 15.27
N ASP A 151 6.34 10.51 14.42
CA ASP A 151 7.69 11.06 14.23
C ASP A 151 7.66 12.46 13.59
N SER A 152 6.72 12.71 12.66
CA SER A 152 6.65 13.96 11.89
C SER A 152 5.81 15.06 12.55
N CYS A 153 4.74 14.68 13.24
CA CYS A 153 3.75 15.63 13.78
C CYS A 153 3.51 15.49 15.28
N ALA A 154 4.09 14.50 15.96
CA ALA A 154 3.83 14.14 17.35
C ALA A 154 2.34 13.82 17.62
N ILE A 155 1.64 13.25 16.65
CA ILE A 155 0.22 12.90 16.73
C ILE A 155 0.08 11.39 16.94
N ALA A 156 -0.56 10.98 18.02
CA ALA A 156 -0.88 9.59 18.31
C ALA A 156 -2.04 9.09 17.43
N SER A 157 -1.94 7.86 16.96
CA SER A 157 -2.98 7.20 16.17
C SER A 157 -2.98 5.69 16.44
N LYS A 158 -4.05 5.01 16.03
CA LYS A 158 -4.20 3.56 16.17
C LYS A 158 -4.14 2.90 14.79
N PRO A 159 -3.31 1.88 14.56
CA PRO A 159 -3.40 1.06 13.36
C PRO A 159 -4.77 0.40 13.26
N LEU A 160 -5.35 0.39 12.07
CA LEU A 160 -6.63 -0.25 11.78
C LEU A 160 -6.51 -0.97 10.44
N TYR A 161 -6.37 -2.28 10.50
CA TYR A 161 -6.12 -3.12 9.34
C TYR A 161 -7.40 -3.52 8.64
N ASN A 162 -7.37 -3.59 7.31
CA ASN A 162 -8.48 -4.07 6.50
C ASN A 162 -8.07 -5.24 5.60
N PRO A 163 -9.01 -6.11 5.21
CA PRO A 163 -8.75 -7.16 4.25
C PRO A 163 -8.32 -6.59 2.89
N PRO A 164 -7.47 -7.29 2.13
CA PRO A 164 -7.21 -6.91 0.74
C PRO A 164 -8.50 -7.09 -0.08
N PRO A 165 -8.70 -6.27 -1.12
CA PRO A 165 -9.84 -6.43 -2.03
C PRO A 165 -9.84 -7.82 -2.67
N GLY A 166 -11.01 -8.49 -2.68
CA GLY A 166 -11.14 -9.84 -3.24
C GLY A 166 -10.51 -10.95 -2.37
N ALA A 167 -10.32 -10.70 -1.07
CA ALA A 167 -9.72 -11.65 -0.13
C ALA A 167 -10.40 -13.04 -0.18
N GLU A 168 -11.70 -13.05 -0.37
CA GLU A 168 -12.55 -14.27 -0.44
C GLU A 168 -12.29 -15.15 -1.66
N ALA A 169 -11.70 -14.59 -2.71
CA ALA A 169 -11.36 -15.34 -3.93
C ALA A 169 -9.98 -16.00 -3.86
N LEU A 170 -9.14 -15.62 -2.88
CA LEU A 170 -7.79 -16.13 -2.75
C LEU A 170 -7.79 -17.57 -2.21
N TYR A 171 -7.00 -18.43 -2.83
CA TYR A 171 -6.86 -19.84 -2.46
C TYR A 171 -5.41 -20.31 -2.62
N CYS A 172 -5.12 -21.52 -2.17
CA CYS A 172 -3.83 -22.17 -2.33
C CYS A 172 -3.92 -23.34 -3.30
N ALA A 173 -2.99 -23.40 -4.25
CA ALA A 173 -2.77 -24.57 -5.12
C ALA A 173 -1.32 -25.05 -4.97
N GLU A 174 -0.99 -26.16 -5.63
CA GLU A 174 0.39 -26.64 -5.70
C GLU A 174 1.30 -25.59 -6.36
N GLY A 175 2.45 -25.36 -5.72
CA GLY A 175 3.41 -24.38 -6.21
C GLY A 175 4.12 -24.84 -7.49
N LEU A 176 3.98 -24.07 -8.55
CA LEU A 176 4.74 -24.22 -9.79
C LEU A 176 6.14 -23.58 -9.64
N ASP A 177 6.98 -23.78 -10.65
CA ASP A 177 8.38 -23.31 -10.66
C ASP A 177 8.51 -21.82 -10.96
N TYR A 178 7.90 -20.95 -10.11
CA TYR A 178 8.13 -19.51 -10.11
C TYR A 178 7.85 -18.86 -8.77
N LEU A 179 8.51 -17.72 -8.51
CA LEU A 179 8.15 -16.75 -7.50
C LEU A 179 7.34 -15.63 -8.16
N LEU A 180 6.33 -15.12 -7.46
CA LEU A 180 5.48 -14.05 -7.97
C LEU A 180 5.90 -12.70 -7.39
N TYR A 181 5.97 -11.66 -8.23
CA TYR A 181 6.08 -10.26 -7.80
C TYR A 181 4.87 -9.47 -8.33
N PRO A 182 3.76 -9.38 -7.59
CA PRO A 182 2.53 -8.75 -8.07
C PRO A 182 2.45 -7.29 -7.63
N SER A 183 3.02 -6.39 -8.39
CA SER A 183 2.89 -4.96 -8.15
C SER A 183 3.15 -4.15 -9.41
N ARG A 184 2.66 -2.91 -9.44
CA ARG A 184 3.07 -1.95 -10.46
C ARG A 184 4.59 -1.84 -10.50
N ILE A 185 5.15 -1.65 -11.69
CA ILE A 185 6.60 -1.47 -11.86
C ILE A 185 6.93 -0.01 -11.58
N SER A 186 7.66 0.23 -10.50
CA SER A 186 8.01 1.59 -10.07
C SER A 186 9.28 1.60 -9.21
N PRO A 187 9.95 2.75 -9.06
CA PRO A 187 11.15 2.87 -8.23
C PRO A 187 10.93 2.43 -6.79
N LEU A 188 9.79 2.78 -6.19
CA LEU A 188 9.46 2.43 -4.81
C LEU A 188 9.17 0.94 -4.61
N LYS A 189 8.80 0.21 -5.67
CA LYS A 189 8.59 -1.25 -5.60
C LYS A 189 9.88 -2.04 -5.84
N ARG A 190 10.94 -1.41 -6.35
CA ARG A 190 12.31 -1.94 -6.44
C ARG A 190 12.46 -3.27 -7.18
N GLN A 191 11.72 -3.47 -8.29
CA GLN A 191 11.92 -4.64 -9.16
C GLN A 191 13.37 -4.76 -9.64
N THR A 192 14.05 -3.63 -9.83
CA THR A 192 15.48 -3.59 -10.21
C THR A 192 16.38 -4.24 -9.16
N LEU A 193 16.06 -4.16 -7.86
CA LEU A 193 16.79 -4.85 -6.80
C LEU A 193 16.64 -6.38 -6.94
N VAL A 194 15.42 -6.86 -7.23
CA VAL A 194 15.18 -8.30 -7.47
C VAL A 194 15.91 -8.79 -8.72
N LEU A 195 15.93 -8.02 -9.80
CA LEU A 195 16.66 -8.36 -11.02
C LEU A 195 18.19 -8.46 -10.76
N LYS A 196 18.75 -7.54 -9.99
CA LYS A 196 20.14 -7.59 -9.55
C LYS A 196 20.38 -8.83 -8.67
N ALA A 197 19.50 -9.12 -7.72
CA ALA A 197 19.60 -10.30 -6.88
C ALA A 197 19.56 -11.60 -7.69
N LEU A 198 18.69 -11.71 -8.70
CA LEU A 198 18.62 -12.87 -9.57
C LEU A 198 19.92 -13.17 -10.30
N ALA A 199 20.73 -12.17 -10.61
CA ALA A 199 22.07 -12.38 -11.21
C ALA A 199 23.04 -13.07 -10.25
N HIS A 200 22.83 -12.98 -8.93
CA HIS A 200 23.67 -13.56 -7.88
C HIS A 200 23.13 -14.88 -7.31
N THR A 201 21.93 -15.34 -7.72
CA THR A 201 21.37 -16.61 -7.24
C THR A 201 22.14 -17.81 -7.79
N ARG A 202 22.24 -18.84 -6.95
CA ARG A 202 22.83 -20.15 -7.29
C ARG A 202 21.80 -21.13 -7.84
N GLN A 203 20.52 -20.92 -7.49
CA GLN A 203 19.40 -21.72 -7.95
C GLN A 203 18.79 -21.12 -9.23
N PRO A 204 18.12 -21.91 -10.09
CA PRO A 204 17.47 -21.45 -11.31
C PRO A 204 16.13 -20.74 -11.01
N VAL A 205 16.14 -19.80 -10.07
CA VAL A 205 14.96 -19.06 -9.63
C VAL A 205 14.32 -18.35 -10.82
N ARG A 206 13.01 -18.56 -11.00
CA ARG A 206 12.19 -17.87 -12.00
C ARG A 206 11.23 -16.91 -11.32
N VAL A 207 11.04 -15.74 -11.92
CA VAL A 207 10.13 -14.70 -11.37
C VAL A 207 9.15 -14.24 -12.42
N ILE A 208 7.87 -14.20 -12.04
CA ILE A 208 6.81 -13.54 -12.78
C ILE A 208 6.53 -12.21 -12.11
N PHE A 209 6.70 -11.12 -12.86
CA PHE A 209 6.27 -9.78 -12.46
C PHE A 209 4.91 -9.51 -13.09
N SER A 210 3.88 -9.23 -12.28
CA SER A 210 2.54 -8.88 -12.73
C SER A 210 2.14 -7.49 -12.23
N GLY A 211 1.91 -6.58 -13.15
CA GLY A 211 1.55 -5.19 -12.91
C GLY A 211 2.06 -4.28 -14.02
N ALA A 212 1.28 -3.26 -14.33
CA ALA A 212 1.69 -2.26 -15.32
C ALA A 212 2.81 -1.36 -14.77
N PRO A 213 3.70 -0.83 -15.60
CA PRO A 213 4.65 0.19 -15.20
C PRO A 213 3.94 1.53 -14.94
N ASP A 214 4.37 2.24 -13.91
CA ASP A 214 3.93 3.63 -13.65
C ASP A 214 4.43 4.55 -14.76
N HIS A 215 5.59 4.26 -15.32
CA HIS A 215 6.18 4.98 -16.42
C HIS A 215 6.96 4.04 -17.35
N PRO A 216 6.90 4.20 -18.69
CA PRO A 216 7.62 3.33 -19.64
C PRO A 216 9.13 3.24 -19.39
N GLN A 217 9.74 4.30 -18.86
CA GLN A 217 11.17 4.33 -18.52
C GLN A 217 11.57 3.29 -17.48
N PHE A 218 10.70 3.03 -16.48
CA PHE A 218 10.98 2.03 -15.44
C PHE A 218 10.93 0.61 -16.01
N GLN A 219 10.00 0.34 -16.93
CA GLN A 219 9.99 -0.92 -17.67
C GLN A 219 11.28 -1.09 -18.48
N GLN A 220 11.69 -0.04 -19.17
CA GLN A 220 12.91 -0.08 -19.99
C GLN A 220 14.17 -0.32 -19.14
N GLU A 221 14.24 0.27 -17.93
CA GLU A 221 15.32 -0.01 -16.99
C GLU A 221 15.36 -1.48 -16.59
N CYS A 222 14.20 -2.05 -16.26
CA CYS A 222 14.08 -3.49 -15.95
C CYS A 222 14.50 -4.35 -17.14
N ASP A 223 14.04 -4.05 -18.35
CA ASP A 223 14.37 -4.79 -19.56
C ASP A 223 15.88 -4.73 -19.88
N ASN A 224 16.53 -3.60 -19.61
CA ASN A 224 17.97 -3.44 -19.75
C ASN A 224 18.72 -4.36 -18.78
N LEU A 225 18.31 -4.42 -17.50
CA LEU A 225 18.91 -5.30 -16.52
C LEU A 225 18.70 -6.78 -16.86
N VAL A 226 17.52 -7.16 -17.36
CA VAL A 226 17.25 -8.52 -17.83
C VAL A 226 18.22 -8.92 -18.95
N ARG A 227 18.47 -8.02 -19.90
CA ARG A 227 19.44 -8.27 -20.99
C ARG A 227 20.89 -8.31 -20.48
N GLN A 228 21.25 -7.35 -19.65
CA GLN A 228 22.59 -7.22 -19.07
C GLN A 228 23.01 -8.47 -18.28
N PHE A 229 22.08 -9.06 -17.51
CA PHE A 229 22.35 -10.21 -16.65
C PHE A 229 21.95 -11.56 -17.28
N GLY A 230 21.49 -11.58 -18.54
CA GLY A 230 21.12 -12.83 -19.21
C GLY A 230 19.90 -13.55 -18.60
N LEU A 231 18.94 -12.78 -18.05
CA LEU A 231 17.81 -13.33 -17.29
C LEU A 231 16.55 -13.64 -18.13
N GLN A 232 16.61 -13.57 -19.48
CA GLN A 232 15.45 -13.69 -20.38
C GLN A 232 14.64 -14.98 -20.18
N LYS A 233 15.29 -16.07 -19.77
CA LYS A 233 14.63 -17.38 -19.51
C LYS A 233 14.09 -17.52 -18.08
N ARG A 234 14.42 -16.57 -17.20
CA ARG A 234 14.10 -16.60 -15.76
C ARG A 234 13.12 -15.52 -15.33
N VAL A 235 12.90 -14.50 -16.14
CA VAL A 235 12.06 -13.34 -15.86
C VAL A 235 10.93 -13.24 -16.88
N ASN A 236 9.72 -13.04 -16.39
CA ASN A 236 8.53 -12.85 -17.21
C ASN A 236 7.74 -11.65 -16.71
N PHE A 237 7.64 -10.59 -17.52
CA PHE A 237 6.77 -9.44 -17.26
C PHE A 237 5.41 -9.67 -17.93
N ARG A 238 4.35 -9.84 -17.14
CA ARG A 238 2.97 -10.07 -17.60
C ARG A 238 2.20 -8.79 -17.90
N GLY A 239 2.70 -7.63 -17.43
CA GLY A 239 1.90 -6.41 -17.44
C GLY A 239 0.71 -6.49 -16.48
N ALA A 240 -0.32 -5.68 -16.74
CA ALA A 240 -1.57 -5.78 -15.99
C ALA A 240 -2.29 -7.09 -16.32
N VAL A 241 -2.73 -7.77 -15.26
CA VAL A 241 -3.49 -9.03 -15.37
C VAL A 241 -4.90 -8.87 -14.84
N SER A 242 -5.83 -9.74 -15.26
CA SER A 242 -7.19 -9.77 -14.69
C SER A 242 -7.16 -10.25 -13.24
N GLU A 243 -8.20 -9.95 -12.47
CA GLU A 243 -8.33 -10.43 -11.08
C GLU A 243 -8.29 -11.96 -11.01
N THR A 244 -8.96 -12.64 -11.93
CA THR A 244 -8.92 -14.13 -12.02
C THR A 244 -7.50 -14.64 -12.26
N GLU A 245 -6.75 -13.99 -13.14
CA GLU A 245 -5.36 -14.38 -13.39
C GLU A 245 -4.46 -14.05 -12.20
N LYS A 246 -4.67 -12.90 -11.55
CA LYS A 246 -3.96 -12.53 -10.33
C LYS A 246 -4.12 -13.59 -9.23
N VAL A 247 -5.35 -13.98 -8.94
CA VAL A 247 -5.68 -15.02 -7.95
C VAL A 247 -5.00 -16.35 -8.30
N ARG A 248 -5.03 -16.76 -9.56
CA ARG A 248 -4.36 -17.97 -10.03
C ARG A 248 -2.85 -17.88 -9.86
N LEU A 249 -2.23 -16.75 -10.22
CA LEU A 249 -0.79 -16.53 -10.07
C LEU A 249 -0.35 -16.61 -8.60
N TYR A 250 -1.12 -16.07 -7.67
CA TYR A 250 -0.86 -16.27 -6.25
C TYR A 250 -1.00 -17.73 -5.83
N ALA A 251 -2.09 -18.37 -6.22
CA ALA A 251 -2.38 -19.75 -5.84
C ALA A 251 -1.30 -20.74 -6.28
N GLU A 252 -0.76 -20.56 -7.49
CA GLU A 252 0.21 -21.46 -8.12
C GLU A 252 1.68 -21.06 -7.87
N ALA A 253 1.96 -19.89 -7.25
CA ALA A 253 3.34 -19.49 -6.95
C ALA A 253 3.99 -20.40 -5.90
N THR A 254 5.29 -20.55 -5.95
CA THR A 254 6.09 -21.16 -4.86
C THR A 254 6.16 -20.24 -3.65
N GLY A 255 6.28 -18.95 -3.88
CA GLY A 255 6.32 -17.88 -2.88
C GLY A 255 6.13 -16.54 -3.55
N VAL A 256 6.01 -15.49 -2.75
CA VAL A 256 5.77 -14.12 -3.22
C VAL A 256 6.93 -13.22 -2.80
N ILE A 257 7.41 -12.43 -3.74
CA ILE A 257 8.42 -11.40 -3.50
C ILE A 257 7.69 -10.06 -3.39
N PHE A 258 7.95 -9.33 -2.33
CA PHE A 258 7.45 -7.97 -2.20
C PHE A 258 8.45 -7.14 -1.39
N THR A 259 9.30 -6.40 -2.08
CA THR A 259 10.44 -5.65 -1.52
C THR A 259 10.31 -4.13 -1.71
N PRO A 260 9.17 -3.51 -1.41
CA PRO A 260 9.00 -2.07 -1.58
C PRO A 260 9.93 -1.29 -0.63
N LEU A 261 10.14 -0.01 -0.92
CA LEU A 261 10.75 0.92 0.03
C LEU A 261 9.64 1.55 0.88
N ASP A 262 9.70 1.29 2.19
CA ASP A 262 8.84 1.92 3.19
C ASP A 262 7.35 2.00 2.77
N GLU A 263 6.76 0.85 2.48
CA GLU A 263 5.37 0.71 2.06
C GLU A 263 4.40 1.11 3.17
N ASP A 264 3.28 1.71 2.79
CA ASP A 264 2.27 2.14 3.76
C ASP A 264 1.57 0.94 4.42
N TYR A 265 1.15 -0.06 3.64
CA TYR A 265 0.43 -1.24 4.15
C TYR A 265 0.91 -2.54 3.48
N GLY A 266 0.74 -2.66 2.16
CA GLY A 266 1.22 -3.80 1.39
C GLY A 266 0.22 -4.95 1.29
N TYR A 267 -0.90 -4.74 0.60
CA TYR A 267 -1.88 -5.79 0.30
C TYR A 267 -1.26 -7.08 -0.27
N VAL A 268 -0.20 -6.95 -1.04
CA VAL A 268 0.55 -8.09 -1.59
C VAL A 268 0.95 -9.10 -0.52
N THR A 269 1.36 -8.62 0.66
CA THR A 269 1.72 -9.48 1.79
C THR A 269 0.52 -10.26 2.31
N LEU A 270 -0.62 -9.58 2.46
CA LEU A 270 -1.86 -10.20 2.94
C LEU A 270 -2.47 -11.16 1.92
N GLU A 271 -2.44 -10.79 0.63
CA GLU A 271 -2.85 -11.65 -0.49
C GLU A 271 -2.00 -12.93 -0.55
N ALA A 272 -0.68 -12.82 -0.34
CA ALA A 272 0.22 -13.96 -0.26
C ALA A 272 -0.10 -14.87 0.94
N MET A 273 -0.35 -14.29 2.12
CA MET A 273 -0.73 -15.02 3.32
C MET A 273 -2.05 -15.78 3.14
N LEU A 274 -3.08 -15.12 2.57
CA LEU A 274 -4.36 -15.74 2.24
C LEU A 274 -4.21 -16.88 1.22
N SER A 275 -3.25 -16.77 0.32
CA SER A 275 -2.91 -17.82 -0.65
C SER A 275 -1.93 -18.86 -0.08
N ARG A 276 -1.62 -18.82 1.23
CA ARG A 276 -0.65 -19.70 1.92
C ARG A 276 0.72 -19.73 1.25
N LYS A 277 1.21 -18.57 0.83
CA LYS A 277 2.52 -18.40 0.21
C LYS A 277 3.47 -17.64 1.13
N ALA A 278 4.68 -18.17 1.29
CA ALA A 278 5.73 -17.47 2.01
C ALA A 278 6.11 -16.16 1.30
N VAL A 279 6.38 -15.12 2.08
CA VAL A 279 6.73 -13.80 1.55
C VAL A 279 8.22 -13.52 1.73
N ILE A 280 8.86 -13.03 0.68
CA ILE A 280 10.21 -12.46 0.73
C ILE A 280 10.07 -10.94 0.71
N THR A 281 10.58 -10.27 1.74
CA THR A 281 10.58 -8.81 1.85
C THR A 281 11.92 -8.29 2.34
N CYS A 282 12.10 -6.96 2.41
CA CYS A 282 13.33 -6.35 2.90
C CYS A 282 13.13 -5.70 4.28
N SER A 283 14.23 -5.53 5.03
CA SER A 283 14.24 -4.93 6.37
C SER A 283 13.76 -3.47 6.41
N ASP A 284 13.69 -2.80 5.25
CA ASP A 284 13.21 -1.43 5.07
C ASP A 284 11.87 -1.34 4.31
N SER A 285 11.13 -2.44 4.22
CA SER A 285 9.88 -2.49 3.44
C SER A 285 8.66 -1.86 4.11
N GLY A 286 8.76 -1.39 5.35
CA GLY A 286 7.67 -0.72 6.06
C GLY A 286 6.52 -1.66 6.43
N GLY A 287 5.29 -1.36 6.00
CA GLY A 287 4.06 -2.11 6.34
C GLY A 287 4.15 -3.63 6.21
N PRO A 288 4.75 -4.23 5.17
CA PRO A 288 4.98 -5.67 5.11
C PRO A 288 5.63 -6.30 6.34
N LEU A 289 6.50 -5.56 7.06
CA LEU A 289 7.19 -6.04 8.25
C LEU A 289 6.27 -6.22 9.47
N GLU A 290 5.07 -5.66 9.45
CA GLU A 290 4.06 -5.89 10.49
C GLU A 290 3.49 -7.31 10.42
N PHE A 291 3.51 -7.90 9.24
CA PHE A 291 2.92 -9.21 8.94
C PHE A 291 3.97 -10.30 8.78
N VAL A 292 5.08 -10.01 8.09
CA VAL A 292 6.13 -10.99 7.82
C VAL A 292 7.07 -11.14 9.02
N ARG A 293 7.14 -12.36 9.56
CA ARG A 293 8.14 -12.75 10.57
C ARG A 293 9.23 -13.58 9.90
N HIS A 294 10.47 -13.12 10.03
CA HIS A 294 11.62 -13.80 9.46
C HIS A 294 11.71 -15.25 9.94
N SER A 295 11.90 -16.18 9.00
CA SER A 295 12.00 -17.63 9.22
C SER A 295 10.75 -18.33 9.75
N GLU A 296 9.66 -17.60 10.03
CA GLU A 296 8.37 -18.13 10.52
C GLU A 296 7.30 -18.06 9.41
N THR A 297 7.01 -16.87 8.88
CA THR A 297 5.99 -16.67 7.85
C THR A 297 6.56 -16.24 6.50
N GLY A 298 7.89 -16.06 6.44
CA GLY A 298 8.60 -15.64 5.25
C GLY A 298 10.06 -15.29 5.56
N THR A 299 10.70 -14.59 4.65
CA THR A 299 12.11 -14.17 4.79
C THR A 299 12.20 -12.65 4.70
N VAL A 300 12.86 -12.04 5.69
CA VAL A 300 13.23 -10.62 5.68
C VAL A 300 14.72 -10.53 5.37
N ALA A 301 15.08 -9.93 4.25
CA ALA A 301 16.45 -9.77 3.79
C ALA A 301 16.90 -8.30 3.88
N GLU A 302 18.19 -8.06 4.01
CA GLU A 302 18.72 -6.72 3.81
C GLU A 302 18.50 -6.25 2.36
N PRO A 303 18.24 -4.93 2.11
CA PRO A 303 17.88 -4.40 0.79
C PRO A 303 19.11 -4.30 -0.15
N VAL A 304 19.91 -5.36 -0.20
CA VAL A 304 21.07 -5.50 -1.09
C VAL A 304 20.99 -6.79 -1.89
N ALA A 305 21.56 -6.77 -3.10
CA ALA A 305 21.39 -7.84 -4.09
C ALA A 305 21.83 -9.21 -3.55
N ASP A 306 22.96 -9.30 -2.84
CA ASP A 306 23.50 -10.57 -2.33
C ASP A 306 22.63 -11.18 -1.24
N ALA A 307 22.14 -10.36 -0.29
CA ALA A 307 21.27 -10.83 0.78
C ALA A 307 19.91 -11.30 0.24
N LEU A 308 19.37 -10.55 -0.73
CA LEU A 308 18.11 -10.93 -1.38
C LEU A 308 18.30 -12.19 -2.25
N ALA A 309 19.46 -12.36 -2.92
CA ALA A 309 19.76 -13.57 -3.67
C ALA A 309 19.79 -14.81 -2.76
N ALA A 310 20.40 -14.71 -1.59
CA ALA A 310 20.40 -15.79 -0.61
C ALA A 310 18.99 -16.18 -0.15
N ALA A 311 18.13 -15.18 0.09
CA ALA A 311 16.72 -15.40 0.44
C ALA A 311 15.93 -16.06 -0.70
N LEU A 312 16.16 -15.64 -1.95
CA LEU A 312 15.56 -16.26 -3.13
C LEU A 312 15.99 -17.73 -3.30
N ASP A 313 17.29 -18.02 -3.12
CA ASP A 313 17.84 -19.37 -3.18
C ASP A 313 17.26 -20.28 -2.09
N GLU A 314 17.12 -19.78 -0.87
CA GLU A 314 16.56 -20.52 0.27
C GLU A 314 15.11 -20.93 0.01
N ILE A 315 14.26 -19.98 -0.37
CA ILE A 315 12.83 -20.23 -0.68
C ILE A 315 12.69 -21.19 -1.86
N TRP A 316 13.55 -21.07 -2.87
CA TRP A 316 13.52 -21.92 -4.05
C TRP A 316 13.94 -23.36 -3.77
N ALA A 317 15.03 -23.53 -3.01
CA ALA A 317 15.61 -24.85 -2.74
C ALA A 317 14.82 -25.67 -1.71
N ASN A 318 14.16 -25.02 -0.75
CA ASN A 318 13.53 -25.67 0.41
C ASN A 318 11.99 -25.62 0.32
N ARG A 319 11.41 -26.29 -0.66
CA ARG A 319 9.95 -26.25 -0.95
C ARG A 319 9.08 -26.59 0.27
N GLU A 320 9.43 -27.64 1.01
CA GLU A 320 8.67 -28.03 2.20
C GLU A 320 8.69 -26.96 3.29
N ARG A 321 9.85 -26.36 3.57
CA ARG A 321 9.96 -25.26 4.52
C ARG A 321 9.19 -24.03 4.03
N THR A 322 9.25 -23.72 2.75
CA THR A 322 8.53 -22.62 2.13
C THR A 322 7.02 -22.80 2.27
N GLN A 323 6.50 -24.01 2.08
CA GLN A 323 5.07 -24.32 2.29
C GLN A 323 4.68 -24.16 3.76
N LYS A 324 5.51 -24.62 4.71
CA LYS A 324 5.27 -24.44 6.16
C LYS A 324 5.22 -22.94 6.52
N MET A 325 6.14 -22.13 6.01
CA MET A 325 6.10 -20.67 6.21
C MET A 325 4.82 -20.04 5.62
N GLY A 326 4.38 -20.49 4.46
CA GLY A 326 3.14 -20.01 3.84
C GLY A 326 1.91 -20.34 4.68
N LEU A 327 1.84 -21.56 5.24
CA LEU A 327 0.78 -21.96 6.16
C LEU A 327 0.79 -21.14 7.45
N ALA A 328 1.96 -20.97 8.07
CA ALA A 328 2.12 -20.11 9.25
C ALA A 328 1.71 -18.65 8.97
N GLY A 329 1.98 -18.15 7.75
CA GLY A 329 1.49 -16.84 7.30
C GLY A 329 -0.03 -16.75 7.27
N TYR A 330 -0.72 -17.77 6.76
CA TYR A 330 -2.17 -17.85 6.74
C TYR A 330 -2.75 -17.88 8.17
N GLU A 331 -2.17 -18.68 9.06
CA GLU A 331 -2.59 -18.75 10.47
C GLU A 331 -2.39 -17.39 11.17
N ARG A 332 -1.26 -16.72 10.91
CA ARG A 332 -1.02 -15.38 11.40
C ARG A 332 -2.06 -14.38 10.90
N TYR A 333 -2.38 -14.37 9.60
CA TYR A 333 -3.43 -13.50 9.06
C TYR A 333 -4.74 -13.67 9.83
N ASN A 334 -5.18 -14.92 10.05
CA ASN A 334 -6.41 -15.21 10.77
C ASN A 334 -6.39 -14.82 12.26
N SER A 335 -5.20 -14.66 12.85
CA SER A 335 -5.03 -14.21 14.25
C SER A 335 -5.08 -12.69 14.44
N LEU A 336 -5.08 -11.91 13.34
CA LEU A 336 -4.91 -10.44 13.37
C LEU A 336 -6.25 -9.76 13.12
N ASP A 337 -7.34 -10.05 13.58
CA ASP A 337 -8.65 -9.35 13.44
C ASP A 337 -8.73 -8.36 12.23
N ILE A 338 -8.25 -8.82 11.07
CA ILE A 338 -8.27 -8.09 9.79
C ILE A 338 -9.66 -8.32 9.18
N SER A 339 -10.62 -7.50 9.57
CA SER A 339 -12.01 -7.64 9.14
C SER A 339 -12.68 -6.29 8.87
N TRP A 340 -13.62 -6.27 7.92
CA TRP A 340 -14.44 -5.09 7.68
C TRP A 340 -15.38 -4.78 8.85
N ASN A 341 -15.80 -5.80 9.63
CA ASN A 341 -16.60 -5.60 10.84
C ASN A 341 -15.84 -4.75 11.85
N ASN A 342 -14.60 -5.14 12.20
CA ASN A 342 -13.77 -4.37 13.10
C ASN A 342 -13.51 -2.95 12.57
N VAL A 343 -13.22 -2.79 11.27
CA VAL A 343 -13.00 -1.46 10.66
C VAL A 343 -14.23 -0.57 10.85
N VAL A 344 -15.43 -1.06 10.52
CA VAL A 344 -16.66 -0.27 10.61
C VAL A 344 -16.97 0.06 12.07
N GLU A 345 -16.88 -0.89 12.98
CA GLU A 345 -17.09 -0.68 14.42
C GLU A 345 -16.17 0.42 14.96
N GLN A 346 -14.87 0.36 14.67
CA GLN A 346 -13.91 1.36 15.16
C GLN A 346 -14.14 2.75 14.54
N LEU A 347 -14.45 2.84 13.26
CA LEU A 347 -14.67 4.13 12.59
C LEU A 347 -16.01 4.78 12.95
N LEU A 348 -16.99 4.01 13.41
CA LEU A 348 -18.33 4.49 13.75
C LEU A 348 -18.61 4.56 15.26
N ALA A 349 -17.68 4.14 16.10
CA ALA A 349 -17.77 4.22 17.57
C ALA A 349 -17.96 5.64 18.15
#